data_f4e529cb0c9e98eb047248bab21a7398
#
_entry.id   f4e529cb0c9e98eb047248bab21a7398
#
_cell.length_a   1.000
_cell.length_b   1.000
_cell.length_c   1.000
_cell.angle_alpha   90.00
_cell.angle_beta   90.00
_cell.angle_gamma   90.00
#
_symmetry.space_group_name_H-M   'P 1'
#
loop_
_entity.id
_entity.type
_entity.pdbx_description
1 polymer ?
#
loop_
_entity_poly.entity_id
_entity_poly.type
_entity_poly.pdbx_seq_one_letter_code
_entity_poly.pdbx_strand_id
1 'polypeptide(L)'
;MGYTVAVIGATGAVGTRMIQQLEQSTLPIDKVRLLSSSRSAGKVLKYKGQDVTVELTTEDSFESVDIALFSAGGSVSAKFAPYAVKAGAVVVDNTSYFRQNPDVPLVVPEVNAHALDAHNGIIACPNCSTIQMMVALEPVRQKWGLSRIIVSTYQAVSGAGQSAINETLREIKEVVNDGLEPKTFTLTSCHVVVIKNTSQSHLTLLHKSMSSQIMTILTKK
;
A
#
# COMPACT_ATOMS: atom_id res chain seq x y z
N MET A 1 8.77 -26.39 -6.19
CA MET A 1 7.39 -25.91 -6.08
C MET A 1 7.44 -24.42 -5.87
N GLY A 2 6.84 -23.64 -6.74
CA GLY A 2 6.75 -22.19 -6.60
C GLY A 2 5.43 -21.77 -5.96
N TYR A 3 5.29 -20.48 -5.72
CA TYR A 3 4.14 -19.88 -5.04
C TYR A 3 3.01 -19.55 -6.00
N THR A 4 1.78 -19.68 -5.54
CA THR A 4 0.60 -19.03 -6.14
C THR A 4 0.41 -17.66 -5.51
N VAL A 5 0.55 -16.60 -6.30
CA VAL A 5 0.43 -15.20 -5.84
C VAL A 5 -0.86 -14.59 -6.38
N ALA A 6 -1.68 -14.04 -5.50
CA ALA A 6 -2.87 -13.28 -5.89
C ALA A 6 -2.61 -11.76 -5.77
N VAL A 7 -3.04 -10.98 -6.79
CA VAL A 7 -3.01 -9.51 -6.75
C VAL A 7 -4.43 -9.00 -6.70
N ILE A 8 -4.82 -8.41 -5.57
CA ILE A 8 -6.15 -7.86 -5.34
C ILE A 8 -6.15 -6.37 -5.70
N GLY A 9 -6.99 -5.99 -6.65
CA GLY A 9 -6.96 -4.68 -7.29
C GLY A 9 -6.02 -4.63 -8.51
N ALA A 10 -5.86 -5.76 -9.19
CA ALA A 10 -4.92 -5.99 -10.29
C ALA A 10 -5.00 -4.95 -11.42
N THR A 11 -6.20 -4.40 -11.69
CA THR A 11 -6.44 -3.40 -12.74
C THR A 11 -6.23 -1.94 -12.28
N GLY A 12 -5.92 -1.74 -11.01
CA GLY A 12 -5.64 -0.41 -10.45
C GLY A 12 -4.22 0.07 -10.76
N ALA A 13 -3.96 1.38 -10.54
CA ALA A 13 -2.64 1.97 -10.80
C ALA A 13 -1.52 1.27 -10.02
N VAL A 14 -1.76 0.90 -8.76
CA VAL A 14 -0.79 0.16 -7.93
C VAL A 14 -0.74 -1.31 -8.32
N GLY A 15 -1.91 -1.96 -8.53
CA GLY A 15 -1.97 -3.38 -8.88
C GLY A 15 -1.22 -3.72 -10.16
N THR A 16 -1.33 -2.88 -11.20
CA THR A 16 -0.57 -3.07 -12.44
C THR A 16 0.95 -2.95 -12.22
N ARG A 17 1.38 -2.08 -11.32
CA ARG A 17 2.80 -1.97 -10.93
C ARG A 17 3.27 -3.18 -10.13
N MET A 18 2.44 -3.71 -9.23
CA MET A 18 2.74 -4.96 -8.52
C MET A 18 2.95 -6.12 -9.50
N ILE A 19 2.09 -6.26 -10.52
CA ILE A 19 2.25 -7.29 -11.56
C ILE A 19 3.60 -7.14 -12.27
N GLN A 20 3.98 -5.94 -12.68
CA GLN A 20 5.27 -5.66 -13.31
C GLN A 20 6.47 -5.99 -12.40
N GLN A 21 6.35 -5.72 -11.10
CA GLN A 21 7.41 -6.07 -10.13
C GLN A 21 7.49 -7.59 -9.90
N LEU A 22 6.37 -8.29 -9.89
CA LEU A 22 6.36 -9.76 -9.80
C LEU A 22 7.02 -10.41 -11.01
N GLU A 23 6.93 -9.82 -12.21
CA GLU A 23 7.62 -10.31 -13.40
C GLU A 23 9.15 -10.30 -13.27
N GLN A 24 9.66 -9.29 -12.54
CA GLN A 24 11.10 -9.08 -12.30
C GLN A 24 11.59 -9.73 -11.00
N SER A 25 10.67 -10.27 -10.21
CA SER A 25 10.99 -10.87 -8.92
C SER A 25 11.75 -12.19 -9.08
N THR A 26 12.68 -12.44 -8.16
CA THR A 26 13.37 -13.73 -8.00
C THR A 26 12.54 -14.76 -7.24
N LEU A 27 11.37 -14.37 -6.71
CA LEU A 27 10.45 -15.29 -6.05
C LEU A 27 10.00 -16.37 -7.05
N PRO A 28 10.11 -17.66 -6.71
CA PRO A 28 9.63 -18.74 -7.56
C PRO A 28 8.09 -18.73 -7.60
N ILE A 29 7.52 -18.12 -8.64
CA ILE A 29 6.07 -18.00 -8.82
C ILE A 29 5.64 -18.96 -9.92
N ASP A 30 4.83 -19.95 -9.54
CA ASP A 30 4.23 -20.92 -10.48
C ASP A 30 2.94 -20.38 -11.08
N LYS A 31 2.16 -19.61 -10.32
CA LYS A 31 0.87 -19.09 -10.77
C LYS A 31 0.60 -17.69 -10.21
N VAL A 32 0.05 -16.82 -11.07
CA VAL A 32 -0.49 -15.52 -10.67
C VAL A 32 -1.99 -15.51 -10.89
N ARG A 33 -2.74 -15.08 -9.86
CA ARG A 33 -4.17 -14.81 -9.95
C ARG A 33 -4.41 -13.31 -9.86
N LEU A 34 -5.16 -12.78 -10.80
CA LEU A 34 -5.46 -11.34 -10.90
C LEU A 34 -6.91 -11.11 -10.48
N LEU A 35 -7.09 -10.50 -9.31
CA LEU A 35 -8.40 -10.32 -8.71
C LEU A 35 -8.81 -8.85 -8.73
N SER A 36 -10.08 -8.57 -9.06
CA SER A 36 -10.61 -7.21 -9.10
C SER A 36 -12.14 -7.17 -8.87
N SER A 37 -12.73 -5.98 -8.96
CA SER A 37 -14.17 -5.78 -8.86
C SER A 37 -14.88 -6.29 -10.13
N SER A 38 -16.22 -6.41 -10.05
CA SER A 38 -17.07 -6.80 -11.18
C SER A 38 -16.89 -5.91 -12.42
N ARG A 39 -16.54 -4.63 -12.26
CA ARG A 39 -16.26 -3.71 -13.39
C ARG A 39 -15.03 -4.10 -14.21
N SER A 40 -14.16 -4.89 -13.64
CA SER A 40 -12.88 -5.26 -14.26
C SER A 40 -12.71 -6.76 -14.44
N ALA A 41 -13.58 -7.57 -13.88
CA ALA A 41 -13.62 -9.01 -14.12
C ALA A 41 -13.82 -9.29 -15.61
N GLY A 42 -13.12 -10.30 -16.14
CA GLY A 42 -13.10 -10.65 -17.56
C GLY A 42 -12.08 -9.87 -18.40
N LYS A 43 -11.48 -8.80 -17.88
CA LYS A 43 -10.35 -8.16 -18.56
C LYS A 43 -9.15 -9.10 -18.62
N VAL A 44 -8.32 -8.93 -19.64
CA VAL A 44 -7.08 -9.70 -19.79
C VAL A 44 -5.89 -8.76 -19.53
N LEU A 45 -4.99 -9.18 -18.68
CA LEU A 45 -3.70 -8.52 -18.43
C LEU A 45 -2.57 -9.49 -18.76
N LYS A 46 -1.38 -8.96 -19.05
CA LYS A 46 -0.21 -9.79 -19.32
C LYS A 46 0.62 -10.01 -18.07
N TYR A 47 1.13 -11.23 -17.91
CA TYR A 47 2.12 -11.60 -16.94
C TYR A 47 3.16 -12.50 -17.62
N LYS A 48 4.42 -12.10 -17.61
CA LYS A 48 5.53 -12.79 -18.33
C LYS A 48 5.18 -13.15 -19.78
N GLY A 49 4.50 -12.22 -20.47
CA GLY A 49 4.08 -12.39 -21.86
C GLY A 49 2.82 -13.24 -22.08
N GLN A 50 2.29 -13.89 -21.05
CA GLN A 50 1.07 -14.70 -21.12
C GLN A 50 -0.16 -13.88 -20.75
N ASP A 51 -1.27 -14.18 -21.37
CA ASP A 51 -2.56 -13.57 -21.06
C ASP A 51 -3.16 -14.21 -19.80
N VAL A 52 -3.48 -13.37 -18.81
CA VAL A 52 -4.12 -13.77 -17.55
C VAL A 52 -5.45 -13.03 -17.43
N THR A 53 -6.53 -13.78 -17.33
CA THR A 53 -7.86 -13.21 -17.14
C THR A 53 -8.03 -12.72 -15.70
N VAL A 54 -8.55 -11.50 -15.56
CA VAL A 54 -8.89 -10.90 -14.26
C VAL A 54 -10.18 -11.54 -13.75
N GLU A 55 -10.11 -12.13 -12.57
CA GLU A 55 -11.23 -12.78 -11.89
C GLU A 55 -11.97 -11.79 -10.98
N LEU A 56 -13.26 -12.05 -10.72
CA LEU A 56 -13.99 -11.34 -9.67
C LEU A 56 -13.45 -11.73 -8.29
N THR A 57 -13.19 -10.75 -7.43
CA THR A 57 -12.80 -11.02 -6.05
C THR A 57 -14.03 -11.49 -5.26
N THR A 58 -13.99 -12.71 -4.77
CA THR A 58 -14.98 -13.33 -3.90
C THR A 58 -14.31 -13.89 -2.64
N GLU A 59 -15.07 -14.38 -1.71
CA GLU A 59 -14.56 -14.99 -0.47
C GLU A 59 -13.76 -16.26 -0.74
N ASP A 60 -14.14 -17.00 -1.79
CA ASP A 60 -13.49 -18.26 -2.23
C ASP A 60 -12.30 -18.04 -3.17
N SER A 61 -12.01 -16.79 -3.53
CA SER A 61 -10.93 -16.46 -4.46
C SER A 61 -9.52 -16.77 -3.94
N PHE A 62 -9.39 -17.21 -2.71
CA PHE A 62 -8.10 -17.41 -2.06
C PHE A 62 -7.69 -18.88 -1.89
N GLU A 63 -8.49 -19.80 -2.39
CA GLU A 63 -8.13 -21.23 -2.38
C GLU A 63 -6.82 -21.47 -3.14
N SER A 64 -5.90 -22.20 -2.50
CA SER A 64 -4.57 -22.51 -3.04
C SER A 64 -3.70 -21.27 -3.36
N VAL A 65 -3.97 -20.13 -2.71
CA VAL A 65 -3.12 -18.94 -2.76
C VAL A 65 -2.15 -18.97 -1.59
N ASP A 66 -0.86 -18.79 -1.87
CA ASP A 66 0.18 -18.74 -0.84
C ASP A 66 0.40 -17.30 -0.36
N ILE A 67 0.37 -16.33 -1.30
CA ILE A 67 0.62 -14.92 -1.02
C ILE A 67 -0.47 -14.07 -1.68
N ALA A 68 -1.09 -13.18 -0.91
CA ALA A 68 -2.13 -12.26 -1.38
C ALA A 68 -1.69 -10.80 -1.21
N LEU A 69 -1.47 -10.09 -2.33
CA LEU A 69 -1.06 -8.69 -2.37
C LEU A 69 -2.28 -7.78 -2.53
N PHE A 70 -2.58 -6.99 -1.50
CA PHE A 70 -3.77 -6.13 -1.48
C PHE A 70 -3.44 -4.69 -1.87
N SER A 71 -4.14 -4.17 -2.89
CA SER A 71 -4.00 -2.78 -3.37
C SER A 71 -5.32 -2.14 -3.82
N ALA A 72 -6.46 -2.74 -3.45
CA ALA A 72 -7.78 -2.32 -3.93
C ALA A 72 -8.49 -1.28 -3.03
N GLY A 73 -7.81 -0.78 -2.01
CA GLY A 73 -8.35 0.17 -1.02
C GLY A 73 -8.75 -0.51 0.28
N GLY A 74 -8.82 0.30 1.37
CA GLY A 74 -8.98 -0.20 2.74
C GLY A 74 -10.25 -1.02 2.98
N SER A 75 -11.37 -0.66 2.36
CA SER A 75 -12.63 -1.41 2.50
C SER A 75 -12.54 -2.83 1.90
N VAL A 76 -11.78 -2.99 0.82
CA VAL A 76 -11.55 -4.30 0.19
C VAL A 76 -10.64 -5.14 1.07
N SER A 77 -9.57 -4.54 1.63
CA SER A 77 -8.68 -5.22 2.59
C SER A 77 -9.44 -5.64 3.84
N ALA A 78 -10.25 -4.76 4.41
CA ALA A 78 -11.10 -5.07 5.58
C ALA A 78 -11.99 -6.29 5.33
N LYS A 79 -12.61 -6.35 4.15
CA LYS A 79 -13.54 -7.41 3.81
C LYS A 79 -12.83 -8.73 3.51
N PHE A 80 -11.82 -8.72 2.65
CA PHE A 80 -11.30 -9.94 2.04
C PHE A 80 -10.00 -10.48 2.64
N ALA A 81 -9.20 -9.66 3.34
CA ALA A 81 -7.97 -10.17 3.96
C ALA A 81 -8.22 -11.30 4.97
N PRO A 82 -9.27 -11.26 5.82
CA PRO A 82 -9.57 -12.38 6.71
C PRO A 82 -9.87 -13.70 5.98
N TYR A 83 -10.53 -13.65 4.82
CA TYR A 83 -10.79 -14.85 4.01
C TYR A 83 -9.50 -15.40 3.39
N ALA A 84 -8.60 -14.53 2.94
CA ALA A 84 -7.30 -14.95 2.44
C ALA A 84 -6.48 -15.66 3.53
N VAL A 85 -6.42 -15.10 4.73
CA VAL A 85 -5.75 -15.74 5.88
C VAL A 85 -6.40 -17.06 6.25
N LYS A 86 -7.74 -17.13 6.27
CA LYS A 86 -8.47 -18.37 6.54
C LYS A 86 -8.17 -19.45 5.52
N ALA A 87 -7.94 -19.09 4.26
CA ALA A 87 -7.54 -20.01 3.19
C ALA A 87 -6.07 -20.43 3.25
N GLY A 88 -5.28 -19.90 4.20
CA GLY A 88 -3.87 -20.19 4.39
C GLY A 88 -2.90 -19.25 3.70
N ALA A 89 -3.37 -18.22 3.04
CA ALA A 89 -2.52 -17.22 2.39
C ALA A 89 -1.90 -16.24 3.39
N VAL A 90 -0.66 -15.83 3.14
CA VAL A 90 -0.07 -14.66 3.80
C VAL A 90 -0.49 -13.40 3.03
N VAL A 91 -1.14 -12.49 3.73
CA VAL A 91 -1.60 -11.20 3.19
C VAL A 91 -0.53 -10.13 3.36
N VAL A 92 -0.16 -9.47 2.26
CA VAL A 92 0.65 -8.25 2.29
C VAL A 92 -0.25 -7.09 1.88
N ASP A 93 -0.64 -6.27 2.85
CA ASP A 93 -1.60 -5.18 2.63
C ASP A 93 -0.90 -3.85 2.40
N ASN A 94 -1.00 -3.33 1.19
CA ASN A 94 -0.51 -2.00 0.82
C ASN A 94 -1.52 -0.88 1.11
N THR A 95 -2.72 -1.21 1.61
CA THR A 95 -3.71 -0.19 1.96
C THR A 95 -3.44 0.42 3.34
N SER A 96 -4.24 1.38 3.76
CA SER A 96 -4.08 2.00 5.08
C SER A 96 -4.82 1.26 6.19
N TYR A 97 -5.62 0.24 5.87
CA TYR A 97 -6.60 -0.32 6.80
C TYR A 97 -5.96 -0.95 8.05
N PHE A 98 -4.96 -1.79 7.86
CA PHE A 98 -4.32 -2.51 8.97
C PHE A 98 -3.17 -1.77 9.64
N ARG A 99 -2.74 -0.61 9.13
CA ARG A 99 -1.55 0.12 9.64
C ARG A 99 -1.63 0.53 11.11
N GLN A 100 -2.83 0.69 11.64
CA GLN A 100 -3.09 1.09 13.03
C GLN A 100 -3.49 -0.08 13.94
N ASN A 101 -3.58 -1.29 13.38
CA ASN A 101 -3.92 -2.46 14.15
C ASN A 101 -2.68 -2.95 14.91
N PRO A 102 -2.71 -3.01 16.26
CA PRO A 102 -1.55 -3.43 17.07
C PRO A 102 -1.17 -4.90 16.85
N ASP A 103 -2.11 -5.74 16.38
CA ASP A 103 -1.89 -7.16 16.14
C ASP A 103 -1.35 -7.45 14.72
N VAL A 104 -1.17 -6.41 13.90
CA VAL A 104 -0.66 -6.53 12.53
C VAL A 104 0.68 -5.79 12.42
N PRO A 105 1.79 -6.48 12.12
CA PRO A 105 3.08 -5.84 11.99
C PRO A 105 3.10 -4.89 10.79
N LEU A 106 3.60 -3.67 11.04
CA LEU A 106 3.86 -2.67 10.02
C LEU A 106 5.33 -2.76 9.61
N VAL A 107 5.59 -3.21 8.37
CA VAL A 107 6.93 -3.67 7.99
C VAL A 107 7.51 -2.87 6.83
N VAL A 108 8.77 -2.47 7.00
CA VAL A 108 9.71 -2.08 5.95
C VAL A 108 10.90 -3.04 6.07
N PRO A 109 11.07 -4.01 5.15
CA PRO A 109 12.03 -5.11 5.33
C PRO A 109 13.46 -4.65 5.60
N GLU A 110 13.91 -3.56 4.99
CA GLU A 110 15.26 -3.00 5.18
C GLU A 110 15.45 -2.36 6.57
N VAL A 111 14.37 -2.14 7.32
CA VAL A 111 14.41 -1.45 8.61
C VAL A 111 14.06 -2.39 9.77
N ASN A 112 13.01 -3.18 9.62
CA ASN A 112 12.44 -3.98 10.69
C ASN A 112 11.95 -5.36 10.25
N ALA A 113 12.73 -6.06 9.40
CA ALA A 113 12.38 -7.40 8.90
C ALA A 113 12.00 -8.39 10.03
N HIS A 114 12.62 -8.27 11.21
CA HIS A 114 12.32 -9.09 12.38
C HIS A 114 10.85 -9.00 12.84
N ALA A 115 10.15 -7.91 12.51
CA ALA A 115 8.72 -7.78 12.83
C ALA A 115 7.84 -8.76 12.02
N LEU A 116 8.37 -9.35 10.96
CA LEU A 116 7.68 -10.40 10.20
C LEU A 116 7.40 -11.64 11.06
N ASP A 117 8.26 -11.95 12.02
CA ASP A 117 8.12 -13.14 12.88
C ASP A 117 6.85 -13.10 13.74
N ALA A 118 6.27 -11.91 13.93
CA ALA A 118 5.07 -11.70 14.74
C ALA A 118 3.76 -11.66 13.92
N HIS A 119 3.80 -11.89 12.60
CA HIS A 119 2.57 -11.82 11.82
C HIS A 119 1.60 -12.99 12.09
N ASN A 120 0.32 -12.68 12.17
CA ASN A 120 -0.77 -13.64 12.28
C ASN A 120 -1.51 -13.79 10.92
N GLY A 121 -0.73 -13.92 9.83
CA GLY A 121 -1.24 -14.05 8.46
C GLY A 121 -1.40 -12.72 7.72
N ILE A 122 -1.38 -11.57 8.38
CA ILE A 122 -1.44 -10.25 7.74
C ILE A 122 -0.19 -9.44 8.07
N ILE A 123 0.37 -8.79 7.05
CA ILE A 123 1.51 -7.87 7.12
C ILE A 123 1.06 -6.57 6.48
N ALA A 124 1.18 -5.44 7.19
CA ALA A 124 0.85 -4.13 6.66
C ALA A 124 2.09 -3.41 6.11
N CYS A 125 1.93 -2.77 4.94
CA CYS A 125 2.95 -1.89 4.39
C CYS A 125 2.67 -0.45 4.80
N PRO A 126 3.68 0.34 5.22
CA PRO A 126 3.52 1.77 5.48
C PRO A 126 3.12 2.56 4.24
N ASN A 127 2.87 3.85 4.42
CA ASN A 127 2.68 4.76 3.29
C ASN A 127 3.94 4.81 2.41
N CYS A 128 3.75 4.96 1.09
CA CYS A 128 4.83 4.92 0.10
C CYS A 128 5.95 5.95 0.38
N SER A 129 5.60 7.19 0.75
CA SER A 129 6.60 8.21 1.11
C SER A 129 7.32 7.87 2.42
N THR A 130 6.64 7.22 3.34
CA THR A 130 7.22 6.73 4.60
C THR A 130 8.24 5.62 4.34
N ILE A 131 7.93 4.64 3.51
CA ILE A 131 8.86 3.55 3.18
C ILE A 131 10.17 4.12 2.65
N GLN A 132 10.11 5.00 1.65
CA GLN A 132 11.29 5.62 1.04
C GLN A 132 12.12 6.39 2.07
N MET A 133 11.46 7.19 2.92
CA MET A 133 12.12 7.93 3.98
C MET A 133 12.81 7.02 4.99
N MET A 134 12.14 5.96 5.42
CA MET A 134 12.68 5.03 6.42
C MET A 134 13.90 4.29 5.90
N VAL A 135 13.86 3.81 4.66
CA VAL A 135 15.03 3.16 4.02
C VAL A 135 16.21 4.12 3.92
N ALA A 136 15.96 5.37 3.53
CA ALA A 136 17.04 6.37 3.41
C ALA A 136 17.63 6.78 4.78
N LEU A 137 16.82 6.80 5.83
CA LEU A 137 17.24 7.21 7.18
C LEU A 137 17.81 6.06 8.02
N GLU A 138 17.58 4.81 7.66
CA GLU A 138 18.02 3.66 8.43
C GLU A 138 19.54 3.63 8.67
N PRO A 139 20.43 3.87 7.70
CA PRO A 139 21.87 3.96 7.94
C PRO A 139 22.25 5.08 8.93
N VAL A 140 21.51 6.21 8.89
CA VAL A 140 21.72 7.33 9.82
C VAL A 140 21.33 6.92 11.24
N ARG A 141 20.16 6.27 11.39
CA ARG A 141 19.67 5.76 12.66
C ARG A 141 20.63 4.75 13.28
N GLN A 142 21.15 3.83 12.49
CA GLN A 142 22.10 2.82 12.97
C GLN A 142 23.40 3.43 13.47
N LYS A 143 23.93 4.44 12.77
CA LYS A 143 25.25 5.01 13.08
C LYS A 143 25.21 6.07 14.17
N TRP A 144 24.19 6.93 14.17
CA TRP A 144 24.14 8.11 15.07
C TRP A 144 22.89 8.17 15.94
N GLY A 145 21.94 7.29 15.72
CA GLY A 145 20.61 7.40 16.32
C GLY A 145 19.75 8.50 15.66
N LEU A 146 18.47 8.46 15.92
CA LEU A 146 17.51 9.49 15.48
C LEU A 146 16.60 9.83 16.65
N SER A 147 16.64 11.07 17.14
CA SER A 147 15.78 11.53 18.23
C SER A 147 14.45 12.08 17.73
N ARG A 148 14.41 12.69 16.55
CA ARG A 148 13.21 13.28 15.97
C ARG A 148 13.36 13.47 14.47
N ILE A 149 12.27 13.22 13.73
CA ILE A 149 12.14 13.55 12.30
C ILE A 149 10.98 14.53 12.15
N ILE A 150 11.21 15.63 11.44
CA ILE A 150 10.15 16.55 10.98
C ILE A 150 10.23 16.54 9.46
N VAL A 151 9.15 16.18 8.79
CA VAL A 151 9.13 16.06 7.34
C VAL A 151 7.84 16.61 6.76
N SER A 152 7.95 17.34 5.66
CA SER A 152 6.84 17.72 4.78
C SER A 152 6.98 16.97 3.47
N THR A 153 5.90 16.38 2.98
CA THR A 153 5.91 15.59 1.75
C THR A 153 4.93 16.13 0.73
N TYR A 154 5.35 16.15 -0.53
CA TYR A 154 4.47 16.31 -1.69
C TYR A 154 4.28 14.95 -2.33
N GLN A 155 3.03 14.50 -2.44
CA GLN A 155 2.74 13.15 -2.92
C GLN A 155 1.91 13.20 -4.20
N ALA A 156 2.19 12.26 -5.11
CA ALA A 156 1.42 12.11 -6.33
C ALA A 156 -0.01 11.63 -6.01
N VAL A 157 -0.99 12.20 -6.69
CA VAL A 157 -2.41 11.82 -6.56
C VAL A 157 -2.69 10.37 -6.96
N SER A 158 -1.81 9.77 -7.76
CA SER A 158 -1.91 8.36 -8.17
C SER A 158 -1.95 7.38 -6.99
N GLY A 159 -1.39 7.76 -5.83
CA GLY A 159 -1.47 6.99 -4.59
C GLY A 159 -2.89 6.84 -4.05
N ALA A 160 -3.80 7.76 -4.38
CA ALA A 160 -5.22 7.68 -4.05
C ALA A 160 -6.05 6.91 -5.11
N GLY A 161 -5.39 6.37 -6.15
CA GLY A 161 -6.00 5.52 -7.16
C GLY A 161 -6.47 6.27 -8.41
N GLN A 162 -7.06 5.51 -9.34
CA GLN A 162 -7.46 6.02 -10.66
C GLN A 162 -8.54 7.12 -10.59
N SER A 163 -9.42 7.05 -9.60
CA SER A 163 -10.44 8.10 -9.40
C SER A 163 -9.82 9.47 -9.13
N ALA A 164 -8.79 9.52 -8.29
CA ALA A 164 -8.08 10.77 -7.99
C ALA A 164 -7.32 11.30 -9.20
N ILE A 165 -6.73 10.43 -10.02
CA ILE A 165 -6.08 10.82 -11.29
C ILE A 165 -7.13 11.45 -12.22
N ASN A 166 -8.27 10.81 -12.40
CA ASN A 166 -9.34 11.30 -13.27
C ASN A 166 -9.90 12.65 -12.78
N GLU A 167 -10.07 12.80 -11.47
CA GLU A 167 -10.53 14.03 -10.85
C GLU A 167 -9.52 15.16 -11.08
N THR A 168 -8.24 14.91 -10.86
CA THR A 168 -7.18 15.89 -11.13
C THR A 168 -7.19 16.33 -12.60
N LEU A 169 -7.32 15.41 -13.54
CA LEU A 169 -7.39 15.73 -14.96
C LEU A 169 -8.63 16.56 -15.31
N ARG A 170 -9.76 16.28 -14.65
CA ARG A 170 -10.97 17.08 -14.80
C ARG A 170 -10.77 18.49 -14.27
N GLU A 171 -10.24 18.66 -13.06
CA GLU A 171 -9.97 19.96 -12.47
C GLU A 171 -8.99 20.80 -13.29
N ILE A 172 -7.91 20.17 -13.79
CA ILE A 172 -6.95 20.87 -14.67
C ILE A 172 -7.66 21.43 -15.90
N LYS A 173 -8.55 20.64 -16.53
CA LYS A 173 -9.31 21.11 -17.70
C LYS A 173 -10.23 22.28 -17.35
N GLU A 174 -10.94 22.23 -16.23
CA GLU A 174 -11.81 23.29 -15.76
C GLU A 174 -11.03 24.58 -15.47
N VAL A 175 -9.88 24.49 -14.80
CA VAL A 175 -9.01 25.64 -14.52
C VAL A 175 -8.46 26.24 -15.81
N VAL A 176 -7.98 25.45 -16.73
CA VAL A 176 -7.34 25.90 -17.97
C VAL A 176 -8.35 26.48 -18.97
N ASN A 177 -9.51 25.82 -19.13
CA ASN A 177 -10.48 26.21 -20.16
C ASN A 177 -11.47 27.26 -19.66
N ASP A 178 -11.89 27.16 -18.38
CA ASP A 178 -12.99 27.92 -17.84
C ASP A 178 -12.53 28.96 -16.82
N GLY A 179 -11.23 29.01 -16.47
CA GLY A 179 -10.66 29.90 -15.47
C GLY A 179 -11.19 29.69 -14.06
N LEU A 180 -11.70 28.48 -13.77
CA LEU A 180 -12.27 28.14 -12.47
C LEU A 180 -11.17 27.89 -11.45
N GLU A 181 -11.41 28.30 -10.21
CA GLU A 181 -10.55 27.92 -9.09
C GLU A 181 -10.67 26.42 -8.78
N PRO A 182 -9.56 25.72 -8.47
CA PRO A 182 -9.59 24.30 -8.10
C PRO A 182 -10.49 24.07 -6.90
N LYS A 183 -11.45 23.16 -7.00
CA LYS A 183 -12.43 22.89 -5.95
C LYS A 183 -12.00 21.77 -4.99
N THR A 184 -11.05 20.96 -5.40
CA THR A 184 -10.57 19.80 -4.65
C THR A 184 -9.06 19.87 -4.44
N PHE A 185 -8.55 19.31 -3.36
CA PHE A 185 -7.12 19.28 -3.02
C PHE A 185 -6.29 18.32 -3.88
N THR A 186 -6.79 17.86 -5.01
CA THR A 186 -6.10 16.91 -5.88
C THR A 186 -4.82 17.47 -6.50
N LEU A 187 -4.71 18.78 -6.67
CA LEU A 187 -3.51 19.42 -7.23
C LEU A 187 -2.41 19.65 -6.17
N THR A 188 -2.75 19.62 -4.89
CA THR A 188 -1.79 19.86 -3.79
C THR A 188 -2.06 18.92 -2.62
N SER A 189 -1.44 17.76 -2.59
CA SER A 189 -1.40 16.97 -1.36
C SER A 189 -0.06 17.18 -0.65
N CYS A 190 -0.07 18.01 0.39
CA CYS A 190 1.05 18.18 1.30
C CYS A 190 0.75 17.43 2.61
N HIS A 191 1.66 16.55 3.05
CA HIS A 191 1.57 15.87 4.33
C HIS A 191 2.75 16.26 5.19
N VAL A 192 2.48 16.73 6.39
CA VAL A 192 3.51 16.94 7.42
C VAL A 192 3.47 15.78 8.39
N VAL A 193 4.58 15.07 8.51
CA VAL A 193 4.73 13.97 9.46
C VAL A 193 5.82 14.34 10.44
N VAL A 194 5.51 14.31 11.73
CA VAL A 194 6.49 14.47 12.81
C VAL A 194 6.67 13.12 13.48
N ILE A 195 7.87 12.58 13.39
CA ILE A 195 8.23 11.33 14.07
C ILE A 195 9.19 11.69 15.19
N LYS A 196 8.79 11.39 16.43
CA LYS A 196 9.63 11.56 17.61
C LYS A 196 10.06 10.18 18.09
N ASN A 197 11.36 9.92 18.13
CA ASN A 197 11.89 8.71 18.75
C ASN A 197 12.09 8.95 20.25
N THR A 198 11.46 8.14 21.08
CA THR A 198 11.85 7.98 22.49
C THR A 198 12.52 6.62 22.59
N SER A 199 13.78 6.63 22.99
CA SER A 199 14.67 5.49 23.26
C SER A 199 13.97 4.12 23.40
N GLN A 200 14.44 3.19 22.59
CA GLN A 200 14.17 1.74 22.59
C GLN A 200 12.87 1.24 21.94
N SER A 201 13.09 0.53 20.84
CA SER A 201 12.32 -0.57 20.26
C SER A 201 10.98 -0.33 19.54
N HIS A 202 10.34 0.82 19.57
CA HIS A 202 9.06 0.99 18.88
C HIS A 202 9.03 2.27 18.04
N LEU A 203 9.19 2.13 16.73
CA LEU A 203 8.88 3.17 15.77
C LEU A 203 7.37 3.09 15.47
N THR A 204 6.56 3.86 16.18
CA THR A 204 5.13 3.95 15.90
C THR A 204 4.90 4.97 14.77
N LEU A 205 4.56 4.48 13.61
CA LEU A 205 4.18 5.28 12.44
C LEU A 205 2.68 5.49 12.42
N LEU A 206 2.20 6.69 12.71
CA LEU A 206 0.81 7.08 12.54
C LEU A 206 0.64 7.81 11.22
N HIS A 207 -0.19 7.29 10.32
CA HIS A 207 -0.63 7.98 9.11
C HIS A 207 -2.12 8.28 9.19
N LYS A 208 -2.48 9.55 9.26
CA LYS A 208 -3.85 10.02 8.97
C LYS A 208 -3.82 10.80 7.66
N SER A 209 -4.62 10.39 6.70
CA SER A 209 -4.98 11.25 5.58
C SER A 209 -5.82 12.40 6.12
N MET A 210 -5.32 13.60 6.00
CA MET A 210 -6.08 14.79 6.39
C MET A 210 -5.95 15.85 5.31
N SER A 211 -7.10 16.29 4.80
CA SER A 211 -7.25 17.63 4.31
C SER A 211 -6.97 18.59 5.47
N SER A 212 -5.95 19.42 5.34
CA SER A 212 -5.66 20.60 6.19
C SER A 212 -5.31 20.42 7.67
N GLN A 213 -4.69 19.33 8.12
CA GLN A 213 -4.25 19.26 9.52
C GLN A 213 -2.82 18.72 9.70
N ILE A 214 -2.07 19.43 10.55
CA ILE A 214 -0.74 19.04 11.03
C ILE A 214 -0.93 17.82 11.96
N MET A 215 -0.26 16.71 11.66
CA MET A 215 -0.28 15.56 12.54
C MET A 215 1.00 15.49 13.38
N THR A 216 0.83 15.63 14.68
CA THR A 216 1.88 15.39 15.67
C THR A 216 1.74 13.97 16.18
N ILE A 217 2.79 13.16 15.99
CA ILE A 217 2.86 11.83 16.62
C ILE A 217 3.61 11.99 17.92
N LEU A 218 2.88 11.88 19.01
CA LEU A 218 3.45 11.76 20.36
C LEU A 218 3.54 10.27 20.70
N THR A 219 4.74 9.73 20.82
CA THR A 219 4.91 8.43 21.44
C THR A 219 4.78 8.61 22.95
N LYS A 220 3.90 7.84 23.58
CA LYS A 220 3.81 7.77 25.03
C LYS A 220 5.15 7.27 25.62
N LYS A 221 5.53 7.86 26.73
CA LYS A 221 6.64 7.43 27.58
C LYS A 221 6.47 6.00 28.05
#